data_505d427119fa985caf5d957ecce3e3a3
#
_entry.id   505d427119fa985caf5d957ecce3e3a3
#
_cell.length_a   1.000
_cell.length_b   1.000
_cell.length_c   1.000
_cell.angle_alpha   90.00
_cell.angle_beta   90.00
_cell.angle_gamma   90.00
#
_symmetry.space_group_name_H-M   'P 1'
#
loop_
_entity.id
_entity.type
_entity.pdbx_description
1 polymer ?
#
loop_
_entity_poly.entity_id
_entity_poly.type
_entity_poly.pdbx_seq_one_letter_code
_entity_poly.pdbx_strand_id
1 'polypeptide(L)'
;HKPVAQVGALNRQQGDGRGVAIAGQHWTSWVEHQQSTALPGFGPVGSFGKPPEGMIEIRIVDENDNDVPVGEKGELISRMLSGRTEVNYHGKQKESEEKTRGGWLRSGDICHQDKDGFLYFDFRKGGGLRRQGDFVQPDLVEKIIGANPTVSEVCVYGIPASSGAPGESDLVAAIAPYDGAKVAIEEIREACRKALERNCLPSYFQMVESIPKTISEKPLDRVLRDEFNTE
;
A
#
# COMPACT_ATOMS: atom_id res chain seq x y z
N HIS A 1 -3.29 19.87 23.52
CA HIS A 1 -4.10 18.92 22.76
C HIS A 1 -3.22 18.03 21.91
N LYS A 2 -3.33 16.79 22.07
CA LYS A 2 -2.41 15.67 21.95
C LYS A 2 -2.23 15.17 20.51
N PRO A 3 -1.31 15.66 19.72
CA PRO A 3 -1.03 15.06 18.41
C PRO A 3 -0.45 13.64 18.54
N VAL A 4 0.24 13.34 19.63
CA VAL A 4 0.95 12.07 19.83
C VAL A 4 0.02 10.84 19.97
N ALA A 5 -1.19 11.01 20.53
CA ALA A 5 -2.09 9.88 20.74
C ALA A 5 -2.74 9.35 19.45
N GLN A 6 -2.80 10.16 18.41
CA GLN A 6 -3.43 9.76 17.14
C GLN A 6 -2.43 9.24 16.12
N VAL A 7 -1.17 9.71 16.16
CA VAL A 7 -0.10 9.09 15.39
C VAL A 7 0.16 7.65 15.89
N GLY A 8 -0.04 7.41 17.20
CA GLY A 8 -0.05 6.05 17.74
C GLY A 8 -1.16 5.16 17.21
N ALA A 9 -2.26 5.72 16.72
CA ALA A 9 -3.33 4.95 16.07
C ALA A 9 -2.95 4.46 14.67
N LEU A 10 -2.12 5.20 13.97
CA LEU A 10 -1.63 4.82 12.64
C LEU A 10 -0.79 3.54 12.69
N ASN A 11 0.08 3.48 13.68
CA ASN A 11 0.92 2.30 13.89
C ASN A 11 0.16 1.09 14.42
N ARG A 12 -1.02 1.29 15.02
CA ARG A 12 -1.90 0.16 15.37
C ARG A 12 -2.51 -0.50 14.15
N GLN A 13 -2.74 0.24 13.08
CA GLN A 13 -3.20 -0.33 11.80
C GLN A 13 -2.08 -1.10 11.09
N GLN A 14 -0.81 -0.79 11.40
CA GLN A 14 0.35 -1.55 10.92
C GLN A 14 0.68 -2.78 11.78
N GLY A 15 -0.05 -3.04 12.86
CA GLY A 15 -0.06 -4.32 13.58
C GLY A 15 1.01 -4.53 14.65
N ASP A 16 1.85 -3.54 14.98
CA ASP A 16 2.89 -3.70 16.00
C ASP A 16 2.55 -3.09 17.37
N GLY A 17 1.46 -2.36 17.49
CA GLY A 17 0.99 -1.79 18.75
C GLY A 17 1.91 -0.75 19.41
N ARG A 18 3.05 -0.43 18.79
CA ARG A 18 4.05 0.51 19.27
C ARG A 18 4.15 1.67 18.31
N GLY A 19 3.29 2.66 18.53
CA GLY A 19 3.27 3.84 17.68
C GLY A 19 4.55 4.63 17.73
N VAL A 20 5.25 4.72 16.63
CA VAL A 20 6.30 5.70 16.40
C VAL A 20 5.67 6.84 15.61
N ALA A 21 5.74 8.06 16.16
CA ALA A 21 5.29 9.24 15.45
C ALA A 21 6.24 9.51 14.28
N ILE A 22 5.84 9.18 13.07
CA ILE A 22 6.62 9.43 11.85
C ILE A 22 6.40 10.85 11.38
N ALA A 23 5.18 11.39 11.56
CA ALA A 23 4.83 12.74 11.16
C ALA A 23 3.98 13.44 12.24
N GLY A 24 4.08 14.75 12.32
CA GLY A 24 3.39 15.58 13.31
C GLY A 24 1.92 15.86 13.00
N GLN A 25 1.32 15.15 12.09
CA GLN A 25 -0.07 15.32 11.69
C GLN A 25 -1.01 14.61 12.66
N HIS A 26 -2.15 15.25 12.86
CA HIS A 26 -3.22 14.75 13.70
C HIS A 26 -4.39 14.29 12.81
N TRP A 27 -4.64 13.00 12.77
CA TRP A 27 -5.74 12.41 12.03
C TRP A 27 -6.28 11.16 12.72
N THR A 28 -7.53 10.91 12.55
CA THR A 28 -8.26 9.87 13.26
C THR A 28 -8.11 8.51 12.58
N SER A 29 -7.95 8.52 11.27
CA SER A 29 -7.67 7.35 10.49
C SER A 29 -6.90 7.70 9.22
N TRP A 30 -6.24 6.70 8.64
CA TRP A 30 -5.58 6.81 7.35
C TRP A 30 -6.56 7.21 6.23
N VAL A 31 -7.76 6.60 6.26
CA VAL A 31 -8.80 6.86 5.27
C VAL A 31 -9.29 8.30 5.36
N GLU A 32 -9.55 8.80 6.56
CA GLU A 32 -9.96 10.19 6.79
C GLU A 32 -8.89 11.16 6.31
N HIS A 33 -7.61 10.85 6.54
CA HIS A 33 -6.52 11.69 6.08
C HIS A 33 -6.44 11.72 4.56
N GLN A 34 -6.54 10.59 3.89
CA GLN A 34 -6.53 10.53 2.43
C GLN A 34 -7.74 11.21 1.77
N GLN A 35 -8.87 11.21 2.45
CA GLN A 35 -10.11 11.85 1.96
C GLN A 35 -10.25 13.29 2.43
N SER A 36 -9.44 13.74 3.39
CA SER A 36 -9.55 15.08 3.91
C SER A 36 -9.17 16.11 2.85
N THR A 37 -10.02 17.08 2.65
CA THR A 37 -9.60 18.37 2.11
C THR A 37 -8.58 18.95 3.08
N ALA A 38 -7.53 19.61 2.58
CA ALA A 38 -6.52 20.22 3.42
C ALA A 38 -7.14 20.97 4.59
N LEU A 39 -6.99 20.41 5.78
CA LEU A 39 -7.38 21.10 7.01
C LEU A 39 -6.29 22.14 7.32
N PRO A 40 -6.67 23.36 7.72
CA PRO A 40 -5.70 24.38 8.09
C PRO A 40 -4.72 23.85 9.14
N GLY A 41 -3.42 23.93 8.85
CA GLY A 41 -2.36 23.48 9.74
C GLY A 41 -1.92 22.00 9.58
N PHE A 42 -2.59 21.23 8.73
CA PHE A 42 -2.26 19.81 8.53
C PHE A 42 -1.50 19.51 7.24
N GLY A 43 -1.30 20.50 6.39
CA GLY A 43 -0.55 20.36 5.14
C GLY A 43 -1.42 20.07 3.92
N PRO A 44 -0.79 19.78 2.77
CA PRO A 44 -1.47 19.51 1.51
C PRO A 44 -2.35 18.25 1.56
N VAL A 45 -3.40 18.25 0.73
CA VAL A 45 -4.27 17.09 0.56
C VAL A 45 -3.47 15.87 0.13
N GLY A 46 -3.71 14.72 0.76
CA GLY A 46 -3.01 13.46 0.49
C GLY A 46 -1.68 13.30 1.22
N SER A 47 -1.12 14.39 1.80
CA SER A 47 0.06 14.29 2.65
C SER A 47 -0.29 13.71 4.02
N PHE A 48 0.58 12.89 4.58
CA PHE A 48 0.48 12.47 5.97
C PHE A 48 1.38 13.29 6.92
N GLY A 49 1.91 14.42 6.45
CA GLY A 49 2.59 15.43 7.26
C GLY A 49 4.08 15.46 7.10
N LYS A 50 4.74 16.07 8.08
CA LYS A 50 6.19 16.17 8.21
C LYS A 50 6.68 15.44 9.45
N PRO A 51 7.92 14.96 9.44
CA PRO A 51 8.51 14.36 10.65
C PRO A 51 8.56 15.41 11.78
N PRO A 52 8.27 15.00 13.03
CA PRO A 52 8.42 15.87 14.20
C PRO A 52 9.89 16.27 14.38
N GLU A 53 10.14 17.58 14.42
CA GLU A 53 11.48 18.13 14.61
C GLU A 53 12.10 17.65 15.92
N GLY A 54 13.38 17.28 15.89
CA GLY A 54 14.16 16.90 17.08
C GLY A 54 13.79 15.55 17.71
N MET A 55 12.84 14.81 17.15
CA MET A 55 12.40 13.51 17.68
C MET A 55 12.80 12.35 16.79
N ILE A 56 12.59 12.50 15.50
CA ILE A 56 12.75 11.44 14.49
C ILE A 56 13.50 12.00 13.30
N GLU A 57 14.43 11.20 12.81
CA GLU A 57 15.04 11.40 11.51
C GLU A 57 14.42 10.41 10.51
N ILE A 58 14.14 10.88 9.31
CA ILE A 58 13.60 10.08 8.22
C ILE A 58 14.51 10.17 7.01
N ARG A 59 14.47 9.13 6.19
CA ARG A 59 15.02 9.12 4.83
C ARG A 59 14.05 8.39 3.91
N ILE A 60 14.06 8.76 2.64
CA ILE A 60 13.41 8.00 1.57
C ILE A 60 14.54 7.44 0.71
N VAL A 61 14.62 6.11 0.62
CA VAL A 61 15.78 5.43 0.07
C VAL A 61 15.40 4.44 -1.03
N ASP A 62 16.33 4.22 -1.95
CA ASP A 62 16.26 3.19 -2.97
C ASP A 62 16.55 1.78 -2.39
N GLU A 63 16.63 0.78 -3.26
CA GLU A 63 16.94 -0.62 -2.88
C GLU A 63 18.36 -0.80 -2.33
N ASN A 64 19.27 0.14 -2.63
CA ASN A 64 20.68 0.15 -2.20
C ASN A 64 20.91 1.04 -0.96
N ASP A 65 19.84 1.54 -0.32
CA ASP A 65 19.89 2.46 0.81
C ASP A 65 20.46 3.87 0.49
N ASN A 66 20.47 4.28 -0.76
CA ASN A 66 20.79 5.64 -1.15
C ASN A 66 19.55 6.52 -1.07
N ASP A 67 19.73 7.79 -0.67
CA ASP A 67 18.63 8.76 -0.67
C ASP A 67 18.15 9.01 -2.10
N VAL A 68 16.83 9.00 -2.28
CA VAL A 68 16.23 9.36 -3.56
C VAL A 68 16.04 10.88 -3.66
N PRO A 69 16.08 11.46 -4.88
CA PRO A 69 15.76 12.87 -5.10
C PRO A 69 14.35 13.24 -4.61
N VAL A 70 14.18 14.52 -4.24
CA VAL A 70 12.86 15.05 -3.86
C VAL A 70 11.85 14.84 -4.98
N GLY A 71 10.70 14.28 -4.63
CA GLY A 71 9.62 13.90 -5.55
C GLY A 71 9.73 12.48 -6.10
N GLU A 72 10.87 11.82 -5.93
CA GLU A 72 11.00 10.41 -6.33
C GLU A 72 10.54 9.46 -5.21
N LYS A 73 10.11 8.27 -5.62
CA LYS A 73 9.58 7.26 -4.72
C LYS A 73 10.69 6.37 -4.17
N GLY A 74 10.63 6.10 -2.87
CA GLY A 74 11.53 5.19 -2.20
C GLY A 74 10.94 4.65 -0.91
N GLU A 75 11.62 3.71 -0.27
CA GLU A 75 11.20 3.19 1.03
C GLU A 75 11.42 4.24 2.12
N LEU A 76 10.36 4.58 2.84
CA LEU A 76 10.45 5.41 4.04
C LEU A 76 11.13 4.63 5.16
N ILE A 77 12.26 5.13 5.61
CA ILE A 77 12.97 4.62 6.79
C ILE A 77 13.07 5.72 7.85
N SER A 78 13.10 5.32 9.10
CA SER A 78 13.14 6.27 10.22
C SER A 78 14.04 5.79 11.35
N ARG A 79 14.55 6.73 12.15
CA ARG A 79 15.20 6.42 13.42
C ARG A 79 14.86 7.46 14.48
N MET A 80 14.79 7.02 15.73
CA MET A 80 14.65 7.93 16.87
C MET A 80 15.98 8.63 17.13
N LEU A 81 15.95 9.94 17.34
CA LEU A 81 17.14 10.70 17.74
C LEU A 81 17.53 10.43 19.21
N SER A 82 16.57 10.01 20.03
CA SER A 82 16.79 9.59 21.42
C SER A 82 16.44 8.12 21.57
N GLY A 83 17.44 7.27 21.82
CA GLY A 83 17.24 5.85 22.08
C GLY A 83 17.66 4.93 20.93
N ARG A 84 17.42 3.63 21.12
CA ARG A 84 17.71 2.60 20.12
C ARG A 84 16.47 2.30 19.29
N THR A 85 16.65 2.21 17.98
CA THR A 85 15.63 1.71 17.07
C THR A 85 15.74 0.17 17.05
N GLU A 86 15.11 -0.49 18.00
CA GLU A 86 15.10 -1.96 18.07
C GLU A 86 13.67 -2.48 17.86
N VAL A 87 13.54 -3.46 16.97
CA VAL A 87 12.31 -4.24 16.79
C VAL A 87 12.67 -5.69 17.07
N ASN A 88 11.93 -6.32 17.95
CA ASN A 88 12.12 -7.72 18.27
C ASN A 88 10.84 -8.51 17.97
N TYR A 89 10.84 -9.25 16.86
CA TYR A 89 9.79 -10.22 16.55
C TYR A 89 10.09 -11.53 17.25
N HIS A 90 9.19 -11.99 18.11
CA HIS A 90 9.35 -13.24 18.84
C HIS A 90 9.58 -14.42 17.88
N GLY A 91 10.73 -15.09 18.02
CA GLY A 91 11.10 -16.25 17.17
C GLY A 91 11.58 -15.93 15.75
N LYS A 92 11.76 -14.63 15.38
CA LYS A 92 12.11 -14.20 14.02
C LYS A 92 13.26 -13.20 14.00
N GLN A 93 14.43 -13.68 14.41
CA GLN A 93 15.60 -12.82 14.60
C GLN A 93 16.09 -12.18 13.30
N LYS A 94 16.18 -12.94 12.20
CA LYS A 94 16.59 -12.41 10.88
C LYS A 94 15.67 -11.31 10.36
N GLU A 95 14.36 -11.50 10.52
CA GLU A 95 13.37 -10.49 10.12
C GLU A 95 13.47 -9.22 10.99
N SER A 96 13.80 -9.39 12.27
CA SER A 96 14.02 -8.26 13.20
C SER A 96 15.26 -7.45 12.83
N GLU A 97 16.36 -8.13 12.49
CA GLU A 97 17.61 -7.50 12.06
C GLU A 97 17.45 -6.77 10.73
N GLU A 98 16.74 -7.36 9.77
CA GLU A 98 16.45 -6.73 8.49
C GLU A 98 15.53 -5.52 8.64
N LYS A 99 14.57 -5.58 9.57
CA LYS A 99 13.66 -4.48 9.86
C LYS A 99 14.36 -3.25 10.46
N THR A 100 15.52 -3.47 11.09
CA THR A 100 16.32 -2.40 11.73
C THR A 100 17.73 -2.28 11.15
N ARG A 101 17.91 -2.70 9.90
CA ARG A 101 19.20 -2.69 9.21
C ARG A 101 19.84 -1.30 9.22
N GLY A 102 21.12 -1.25 9.64
CA GLY A 102 21.87 0.00 9.74
C GLY A 102 21.38 0.96 10.82
N GLY A 103 20.56 0.51 11.79
CA GLY A 103 19.97 1.35 12.83
C GLY A 103 18.76 2.17 12.38
N TRP A 104 18.23 1.89 11.19
CA TRP A 104 17.04 2.50 10.63
C TRP A 104 15.86 1.53 10.65
N LEU A 105 14.75 1.96 11.20
CA LEU A 105 13.49 1.22 11.13
C LEU A 105 12.93 1.34 9.71
N ARG A 106 12.81 0.22 9.02
CA ARG A 106 12.18 0.13 7.71
C ARG A 106 10.68 0.05 7.85
N SER A 107 9.97 1.05 7.33
CA SER A 107 8.51 1.05 7.39
C SER A 107 7.90 -0.07 6.51
N GLY A 108 8.52 -0.34 5.38
CA GLY A 108 7.96 -1.14 4.30
C GLY A 108 6.95 -0.35 3.47
N ASP A 109 6.88 0.96 3.66
CA ASP A 109 6.01 1.84 2.90
C ASP A 109 6.85 2.61 1.89
N ILE A 110 6.41 2.62 0.64
CA ILE A 110 6.99 3.44 -0.41
C ILE A 110 6.30 4.80 -0.36
N CYS A 111 7.12 5.83 -0.28
CA CYS A 111 6.70 7.20 -0.08
C CYS A 111 7.52 8.13 -0.98
N HIS A 112 7.03 9.33 -1.18
CA HIS A 112 7.83 10.43 -1.70
C HIS A 112 7.67 11.67 -0.82
N GLN A 113 8.61 12.58 -0.92
CA GLN A 113 8.60 13.84 -0.21
C GLN A 113 8.55 14.98 -1.21
N ASP A 114 7.71 15.98 -0.97
CA ASP A 114 7.69 17.18 -1.80
C ASP A 114 8.81 18.16 -1.41
N LYS A 115 8.96 19.22 -2.22
CA LYS A 115 9.96 20.29 -1.99
C LYS A 115 9.77 21.04 -0.66
N ASP A 116 8.58 21.00 -0.09
CA ASP A 116 8.25 21.65 1.17
C ASP A 116 8.43 20.69 2.37
N GLY A 117 8.84 19.45 2.13
CA GLY A 117 9.14 18.44 3.14
C GLY A 117 7.92 17.65 3.62
N PHE A 118 6.77 17.75 2.93
CA PHE A 118 5.61 16.90 3.23
C PHE A 118 5.77 15.52 2.63
N LEU A 119 5.32 14.50 3.38
CA LEU A 119 5.40 13.09 3.02
C LEU A 119 4.07 12.62 2.44
N TYR A 120 4.17 11.83 1.39
CA TYR A 120 3.03 11.20 0.71
C TYR A 120 3.25 9.69 0.65
N PHE A 121 2.22 8.95 1.01
CA PHE A 121 2.23 7.50 0.87
C PHE A 121 1.89 7.13 -0.57
N ASP A 122 2.70 6.30 -1.18
CA ASP A 122 2.46 5.77 -2.50
C ASP A 122 1.87 4.35 -2.43
N PHE A 123 2.61 3.41 -1.85
CA PHE A 123 2.16 2.03 -1.69
C PHE A 123 3.02 1.27 -0.67
N ARG A 124 2.55 0.08 -0.29
CA ARG A 124 3.32 -0.80 0.60
C ARG A 124 4.30 -1.67 -0.17
N LYS A 125 5.55 -1.72 0.28
CA LYS A 125 6.57 -2.62 -0.28
C LYS A 125 6.11 -4.08 -0.16
N GLY A 126 6.10 -4.78 -1.29
CA GLY A 126 5.53 -6.14 -1.37
C GLY A 126 4.01 -6.20 -1.55
N GLY A 127 3.29 -5.07 -1.47
CA GLY A 127 1.88 -4.97 -1.84
C GLY A 127 1.66 -4.48 -3.28
N GLY A 128 2.68 -3.93 -3.91
CA GLY A 128 2.65 -3.57 -5.32
C GLY A 128 3.02 -4.75 -6.22
N LEU A 129 2.35 -4.85 -7.34
CA LEU A 129 2.63 -5.85 -8.36
C LEU A 129 3.56 -5.24 -9.40
N ARG A 130 4.70 -5.87 -9.66
CA ARG A 130 5.61 -5.41 -10.70
C ARG A 130 5.11 -5.88 -12.05
N ARG A 131 4.92 -4.94 -12.98
CA ARG A 131 4.47 -5.25 -14.33
C ARG A 131 5.12 -4.31 -15.36
N GLN A 132 5.78 -4.89 -16.35
CA GLN A 132 6.48 -4.13 -17.42
C GLN A 132 7.48 -3.09 -16.88
N GLY A 133 8.15 -3.42 -15.76
CA GLY A 133 9.12 -2.54 -15.11
C GLY A 133 8.52 -1.57 -14.07
N ASP A 134 7.21 -1.36 -14.07
CA ASP A 134 6.53 -0.45 -13.16
C ASP A 134 5.84 -1.19 -12.01
N PHE A 135 5.57 -0.45 -10.94
CA PHE A 135 4.75 -0.95 -9.83
C PHE A 135 3.29 -0.57 -10.02
N VAL A 136 2.43 -1.59 -10.03
CA VAL A 136 0.98 -1.44 -10.08
C VAL A 136 0.40 -1.53 -8.68
N GLN A 137 -0.48 -0.60 -8.34
CA GLN A 137 -1.22 -0.61 -7.08
C GLN A 137 -2.55 -1.35 -7.27
N PRO A 138 -2.74 -2.51 -6.63
CA PRO A 138 -4.00 -3.25 -6.70
C PRO A 138 -5.21 -2.41 -6.32
N ASP A 139 -5.11 -1.65 -5.22
CA ASP A 139 -6.20 -0.83 -4.66
C ASP A 139 -6.78 0.16 -5.69
N LEU A 140 -5.93 0.73 -6.57
CA LEU A 140 -6.38 1.64 -7.61
C LEU A 140 -7.26 0.91 -8.64
N VAL A 141 -6.84 -0.28 -9.04
CA VAL A 141 -7.57 -1.12 -10.00
C VAL A 141 -8.87 -1.61 -9.36
N GLU A 142 -8.81 -2.06 -8.12
CA GLU A 142 -9.97 -2.51 -7.32
C GLU A 142 -11.02 -1.40 -7.19
N LYS A 143 -10.60 -0.17 -6.93
CA LYS A 143 -11.49 0.99 -6.83
C LYS A 143 -12.27 1.22 -8.13
N ILE A 144 -11.62 1.09 -9.29
CA ILE A 144 -12.28 1.29 -10.59
C ILE A 144 -13.26 0.16 -10.87
N ILE A 145 -12.87 -1.08 -10.61
CA ILE A 145 -13.74 -2.25 -10.82
C ILE A 145 -14.91 -2.24 -9.83
N GLY A 146 -14.64 -1.97 -8.56
CA GLY A 146 -15.65 -1.92 -7.49
C GLY A 146 -16.66 -0.78 -7.64
N ALA A 147 -16.40 0.22 -8.49
CA ALA A 147 -17.38 1.25 -8.84
C ALA A 147 -18.52 0.72 -9.74
N ASN A 148 -18.39 -0.48 -10.32
CA ASN A 148 -19.45 -1.09 -11.11
C ASN A 148 -20.57 -1.61 -10.18
N PRO A 149 -21.84 -1.24 -10.39
CA PRO A 149 -22.94 -1.58 -9.48
C PRO A 149 -23.27 -3.08 -9.41
N THR A 150 -22.72 -3.90 -10.28
CA THR A 150 -22.92 -5.36 -10.26
C THR A 150 -21.84 -6.09 -9.45
N VAL A 151 -20.77 -5.39 -9.06
CA VAL A 151 -19.64 -5.94 -8.31
C VAL A 151 -19.85 -5.75 -6.82
N SER A 152 -19.92 -6.84 -6.08
CA SER A 152 -19.99 -6.85 -4.62
C SER A 152 -18.62 -6.69 -3.98
N GLU A 153 -17.66 -7.48 -4.46
CA GLU A 153 -16.29 -7.46 -3.97
C GLU A 153 -15.31 -7.67 -5.14
N VAL A 154 -14.11 -7.14 -4.97
CA VAL A 154 -13.01 -7.33 -5.91
C VAL A 154 -11.70 -7.48 -5.17
N CYS A 155 -10.82 -8.33 -5.67
CA CYS A 155 -9.46 -8.48 -5.21
C CYS A 155 -8.52 -8.57 -6.41
N VAL A 156 -7.54 -7.68 -6.49
CA VAL A 156 -6.55 -7.68 -7.55
C VAL A 156 -5.24 -8.26 -7.04
N TYR A 157 -4.73 -9.27 -7.72
CA TYR A 157 -3.49 -9.93 -7.35
C TYR A 157 -2.65 -10.26 -8.57
N GLY A 158 -1.38 -10.65 -8.34
CA GLY A 158 -0.44 -11.01 -9.40
C GLY A 158 -0.24 -12.51 -9.49
N ILE A 159 -0.11 -12.98 -10.72
CA ILE A 159 0.44 -14.31 -11.05
C ILE A 159 1.75 -14.12 -11.80
N PRO A 160 2.64 -15.12 -11.88
CA PRO A 160 3.84 -15.02 -12.69
C PRO A 160 3.51 -14.57 -14.11
N ALA A 161 4.25 -13.58 -14.61
CA ALA A 161 4.00 -13.04 -15.94
C ALA A 161 4.09 -14.12 -17.02
N SER A 162 3.14 -14.15 -17.93
CA SER A 162 3.12 -15.05 -19.09
C SER A 162 4.34 -14.89 -20.01
N SER A 163 5.01 -13.74 -19.95
CA SER A 163 6.29 -13.48 -20.61
C SER A 163 7.46 -14.26 -20.04
N GLY A 164 7.33 -14.86 -18.84
CA GLY A 164 8.40 -15.55 -18.11
C GLY A 164 9.45 -14.60 -17.52
N ALA A 165 9.25 -13.28 -17.56
CA ALA A 165 10.19 -12.32 -17.00
C ALA A 165 10.27 -12.45 -15.47
N PRO A 166 11.46 -12.66 -14.88
CA PRO A 166 11.60 -12.85 -13.44
C PRO A 166 11.09 -11.63 -12.65
N GLY A 167 10.28 -11.88 -11.62
CA GLY A 167 9.74 -10.83 -10.74
C GLY A 167 8.62 -10.00 -11.35
N GLU A 168 8.24 -10.24 -12.61
CA GLU A 168 7.11 -9.59 -13.26
C GLU A 168 5.82 -10.38 -13.03
N SER A 169 4.69 -9.67 -13.03
CA SER A 169 3.37 -10.27 -12.78
C SER A 169 2.37 -9.89 -13.86
N ASP A 170 1.51 -10.83 -14.20
CA ASP A 170 0.24 -10.54 -14.85
C ASP A 170 -0.83 -10.27 -13.79
N LEU A 171 -1.66 -9.26 -14.03
CA LEU A 171 -2.71 -8.85 -13.10
C LEU A 171 -3.97 -9.68 -13.30
N VAL A 172 -4.47 -10.25 -12.24
CA VAL A 172 -5.77 -10.92 -12.17
C VAL A 172 -6.69 -10.11 -11.30
N ALA A 173 -7.88 -9.79 -11.80
CA ALA A 173 -8.96 -9.21 -11.01
C ALA A 173 -9.99 -10.30 -10.69
N ALA A 174 -10.02 -10.77 -9.45
CA ALA A 174 -11.07 -11.64 -8.95
C ALA A 174 -12.28 -10.79 -8.58
N ILE A 175 -13.44 -11.13 -9.11
CA ILE A 175 -14.68 -10.36 -8.99
C ILE A 175 -15.77 -11.26 -8.45
N ALA A 176 -16.35 -10.88 -7.31
CA ALA A 176 -17.55 -11.46 -6.77
C ALA A 176 -18.75 -10.53 -7.10
N PRO A 177 -19.78 -11.02 -7.81
CA PRO A 177 -20.97 -10.23 -8.11
C PRO A 177 -21.88 -10.09 -6.89
N TYR A 178 -22.78 -9.12 -6.90
CA TYR A 178 -23.95 -9.19 -6.03
C TYR A 178 -24.81 -10.38 -6.43
N ASP A 179 -25.56 -10.91 -5.46
CA ASP A 179 -26.38 -12.09 -5.63
C ASP A 179 -27.39 -11.89 -6.81
N GLY A 180 -27.36 -12.82 -7.76
CA GLY A 180 -28.17 -12.75 -8.97
C GLY A 180 -27.73 -11.70 -10.02
N ALA A 181 -26.68 -10.92 -9.77
CA ALA A 181 -26.19 -9.94 -10.72
C ALA A 181 -25.35 -10.57 -11.84
N LYS A 182 -25.53 -10.10 -13.06
CA LYS A 182 -24.69 -10.43 -14.22
C LYS A 182 -23.62 -9.36 -14.40
N VAL A 183 -22.37 -9.72 -14.22
CA VAL A 183 -21.24 -8.81 -14.45
C VAL A 183 -20.94 -8.72 -15.94
N ALA A 184 -21.01 -7.51 -16.48
CA ALA A 184 -20.62 -7.22 -17.87
C ALA A 184 -19.11 -6.92 -17.90
N ILE A 185 -18.29 -7.93 -18.11
CA ILE A 185 -16.80 -7.82 -18.09
C ILE A 185 -16.29 -6.77 -19.08
N GLU A 186 -16.93 -6.64 -20.26
CA GLU A 186 -16.51 -5.64 -21.26
C GLU A 186 -16.72 -4.20 -20.77
N GLU A 187 -17.78 -3.93 -19.99
CA GLU A 187 -18.01 -2.61 -19.40
C GLU A 187 -16.93 -2.29 -18.34
N ILE A 188 -16.57 -3.27 -17.51
CA ILE A 188 -15.49 -3.15 -16.54
C ILE A 188 -14.14 -2.92 -17.23
N ARG A 189 -13.87 -3.70 -18.29
CA ARG A 189 -12.64 -3.55 -19.08
C ARG A 189 -12.54 -2.15 -19.71
N GLU A 190 -13.62 -1.64 -20.24
CA GLU A 190 -13.67 -0.31 -20.82
C GLU A 190 -13.51 0.80 -19.75
N ALA A 191 -14.11 0.61 -18.57
CA ALA A 191 -13.91 1.52 -17.44
C ALA A 191 -12.44 1.56 -17.00
N CYS A 192 -11.79 0.39 -16.91
CA CYS A 192 -10.37 0.30 -16.63
C CYS A 192 -9.51 1.00 -17.69
N ARG A 193 -9.80 0.79 -18.98
CA ARG A 193 -9.06 1.43 -20.09
C ARG A 193 -9.15 2.95 -20.07
N LYS A 194 -10.27 3.50 -19.61
CA LYS A 194 -10.48 4.95 -19.53
C LYS A 194 -9.79 5.59 -18.32
N ALA A 195 -9.65 4.84 -17.24
CA ALA A 195 -9.22 5.38 -15.95
C ALA A 195 -7.80 4.98 -15.53
N LEU A 196 -7.22 3.94 -16.14
CA LEU A 196 -5.95 3.37 -15.74
C LEU A 196 -4.92 3.43 -16.86
N GLU A 197 -3.66 3.51 -16.50
CA GLU A 197 -2.54 3.32 -17.41
C GLU A 197 -2.48 1.89 -17.93
N ARG A 198 -1.83 1.68 -19.06
CA ARG A 198 -1.79 0.39 -19.76
C ARG A 198 -1.21 -0.75 -18.92
N ASN A 199 -0.19 -0.47 -18.12
CA ASN A 199 0.45 -1.42 -17.21
C ASN A 199 -0.45 -1.80 -16.03
N CYS A 200 -1.45 -0.99 -15.68
CA CYS A 200 -2.42 -1.23 -14.61
C CYS A 200 -3.66 -2.02 -15.06
N LEU A 201 -3.79 -2.32 -16.36
CA LEU A 201 -4.97 -3.04 -16.85
C LEU A 201 -4.90 -4.52 -16.47
N PRO A 202 -5.96 -5.12 -15.88
CA PRO A 202 -5.99 -6.56 -15.64
C PRO A 202 -5.77 -7.36 -16.93
N SER A 203 -4.90 -8.38 -16.85
CA SER A 203 -4.72 -9.37 -17.92
C SER A 203 -5.89 -10.34 -17.95
N TYR A 204 -6.39 -10.67 -16.75
CA TYR A 204 -7.42 -11.68 -16.55
C TYR A 204 -8.49 -11.18 -15.59
N PHE A 205 -9.72 -11.66 -15.81
CA PHE A 205 -10.84 -11.50 -14.89
C PHE A 205 -11.27 -12.89 -14.42
N GLN A 206 -11.19 -13.12 -13.11
CA GLN A 206 -11.63 -14.35 -12.46
C GLN A 206 -12.98 -14.11 -11.80
N MET A 207 -13.99 -14.84 -12.20
CA MET A 207 -15.30 -14.80 -11.54
C MET A 207 -15.29 -15.75 -10.37
N VAL A 208 -15.63 -15.25 -9.18
CA VAL A 208 -15.70 -16.04 -7.95
C VAL A 208 -17.03 -15.80 -7.23
N GLU A 209 -17.46 -16.74 -6.41
CA GLU A 209 -18.68 -16.57 -5.60
C GLU A 209 -18.48 -15.53 -4.49
N SER A 210 -17.30 -15.53 -3.86
CA SER A 210 -16.91 -14.58 -2.80
C SER A 210 -15.39 -14.43 -2.76
N ILE A 211 -14.92 -13.30 -2.23
CA ILE A 211 -13.50 -13.11 -1.95
C ILE A 211 -13.17 -13.74 -0.58
N PRO A 212 -12.31 -14.77 -0.55
CA PRO A 212 -11.88 -15.36 0.72
C PRO A 212 -11.12 -14.36 1.57
N LYS A 213 -11.43 -14.28 2.86
CA LYS A 213 -10.86 -13.30 3.79
C LYS A 213 -10.33 -13.94 5.06
N THR A 214 -9.39 -13.27 5.69
CA THR A 214 -8.96 -13.58 7.05
C THR A 214 -10.03 -13.13 8.06
N ILE A 215 -9.87 -13.54 9.35
CA ILE A 215 -10.71 -13.05 10.45
C ILE A 215 -10.69 -11.51 10.56
N SER A 216 -9.62 -10.86 10.10
CA SER A 216 -9.46 -9.40 10.08
C SER A 216 -9.93 -8.77 8.77
N GLU A 217 -10.80 -9.42 7.99
CA GLU A 217 -11.39 -8.95 6.73
C GLU A 217 -10.37 -8.66 5.59
N LYS A 218 -9.15 -9.16 5.71
CA LYS A 218 -8.15 -9.01 4.64
C LYS A 218 -8.32 -10.11 3.59
N PRO A 219 -8.36 -9.77 2.29
CA PRO A 219 -8.41 -10.76 1.21
C PRO A 219 -7.25 -11.77 1.30
N LEU A 220 -7.56 -13.03 1.03
CA LEU A 220 -6.61 -14.14 0.94
C LEU A 220 -6.32 -14.43 -0.53
N ASP A 221 -5.52 -13.58 -1.15
CA ASP A 221 -5.11 -13.69 -2.57
C ASP A 221 -4.45 -15.03 -2.90
N ARG A 222 -3.82 -15.66 -1.92
CA ARG A 222 -3.24 -17.00 -2.09
C ARG A 222 -4.29 -18.04 -2.48
N VAL A 223 -5.45 -18.01 -1.84
CA VAL A 223 -6.54 -18.96 -2.15
C VAL A 223 -7.06 -18.71 -3.58
N LEU A 224 -7.29 -17.45 -3.92
CA LEU A 224 -7.72 -17.06 -5.27
C LEU A 224 -6.71 -17.49 -6.35
N ARG A 225 -5.44 -17.37 -6.03
CA ARG A 225 -4.33 -17.74 -6.92
C ARG A 225 -4.22 -19.25 -7.12
N ASP A 226 -4.44 -20.03 -6.04
CA ASP A 226 -4.42 -21.50 -6.11
C ASP A 226 -5.62 -22.05 -6.92
N GLU A 227 -6.74 -21.32 -6.93
CA GLU A 227 -7.95 -21.67 -7.70
C GLU A 227 -7.94 -21.11 -9.13
N PHE A 228 -7.00 -20.21 -9.44
CA PHE A 228 -6.94 -19.58 -10.75
C PHE A 228 -6.41 -20.55 -11.80
N ASN A 229 -7.21 -20.76 -12.85
CA ASN A 229 -6.82 -21.53 -14.02
C ASN A 229 -6.85 -20.63 -15.27
N THR A 230 -5.81 -20.71 -16.08
CA THR A 230 -5.65 -19.93 -17.33
C THR A 230 -6.26 -20.61 -18.56
N GLU A 231 -6.92 -21.78 -18.39
CA GLU A 231 -7.60 -22.50 -19.48
C GLU A 231 -8.92 -21.86 -19.90
#